data_befd1f01dd5854a4155760741cc81b2d
#
_entry.id   befd1f01dd5854a4155760741cc81b2d
#
_cell.length_a   1.000
_cell.length_b   1.000
_cell.length_c   1.000
_cell.angle_alpha   90.00
_cell.angle_beta   90.00
_cell.angle_gamma   90.00
#
_symmetry.space_group_name_H-M   'P 1'
#
loop_
_entity.id
_entity.type
_entity.pdbx_description
1 polymer ?
#
loop_
_entity_poly.entity_id
_entity_poly.type
_entity_poly.pdbx_seq_one_letter_code
_entity_poly.pdbx_strand_id
1 'polypeptide(L)'
;MARLVAFGDAHLGRSHLAHVRDDQGRNVREEDFLRSFAWAVDETIRLEPDGFLLLGDVFDHARPSYRVFAHVLAGIQRLTDAGLRGVAISGNHDTPRVRGTGSPYDALERVFPAVTFAWRMEAVATELAGVLVHAVPQTLSVVELKEQLAAAARNVRQDATNLLLAHVALTSLPVRAYRDINELEVAESEFDTGFDLALLGHYHAQQKVSRRTWYAGSTDTFSYADSPETAKGLVVLDTETGKVEHVENPRERPLATVSVQAASMSSGELVDAAERAAKGLPEGAIVRVYLNEVDPASFRQVANEQFQEAVPGALWVQVEPDYGAEALAVQGGPTVGSLEQEWAAYVELQDLAGLERERVVQMGATFLEQAKGDSA
;
A
#
# COMPACT_ATOMS: atom_id res chain seq x y z
N MET A 1 31.90 -2.16 6.57
CA MET A 1 31.22 -1.23 5.63
C MET A 1 30.36 -2.08 4.73
N ALA A 2 29.05 -1.94 4.75
CA ALA A 2 28.16 -2.67 3.87
C ALA A 2 27.21 -1.72 3.14
N ARG A 3 26.98 -2.01 1.86
CA ARG A 3 26.01 -1.34 1.00
C ARG A 3 24.85 -2.29 0.78
N LEU A 4 23.69 -1.98 1.35
CA LEU A 4 22.50 -2.82 1.28
C LEU A 4 21.43 -2.16 0.41
N VAL A 5 20.75 -2.95 -0.40
CA VAL A 5 19.57 -2.49 -1.16
C VAL A 5 18.31 -2.95 -0.44
N ALA A 6 17.35 -2.05 -0.24
CA ALA A 6 16.10 -2.35 0.42
C ALA A 6 14.90 -1.90 -0.41
N PHE A 7 13.85 -2.73 -0.47
CA PHE A 7 12.55 -2.42 -1.04
C PHE A 7 11.44 -3.23 -0.35
N GLY A 8 10.22 -2.77 -0.46
CA GLY A 8 9.04 -3.38 0.14
C GLY A 8 7.77 -2.81 -0.48
N ASP A 9 6.63 -3.07 0.17
CA ASP A 9 5.33 -2.52 -0.22
C ASP A 9 5.05 -2.70 -1.73
N ALA A 10 5.43 -3.88 -2.26
CA ALA A 10 5.26 -4.21 -3.66
C ALA A 10 3.83 -4.66 -4.00
N HIS A 11 3.07 -5.14 -3.01
CA HIS A 11 1.67 -5.53 -3.08
C HIS A 11 1.31 -6.37 -4.32
N LEU A 12 2.13 -7.38 -4.61
CA LEU A 12 1.93 -8.23 -5.77
C LEU A 12 0.64 -9.04 -5.65
N GLY A 13 -0.16 -8.98 -6.69
CA GLY A 13 -1.51 -9.56 -6.73
C GLY A 13 -2.61 -8.52 -6.54
N ARG A 14 -2.26 -7.26 -6.27
CA ARG A 14 -3.23 -6.17 -6.26
C ARG A 14 -3.74 -5.90 -7.66
N SER A 15 -5.06 -5.83 -7.76
CA SER A 15 -5.74 -5.54 -9.02
C SER A 15 -6.70 -4.37 -8.84
N HIS A 16 -6.29 -3.18 -9.27
CA HIS A 16 -7.18 -2.06 -9.46
C HIS A 16 -7.70 -2.04 -10.90
N LEU A 17 -8.82 -1.35 -11.12
CA LEU A 17 -9.42 -1.23 -12.47
C LEU A 17 -9.61 -2.63 -13.09
N ALA A 18 -10.39 -3.48 -12.44
CA ALA A 18 -10.56 -4.90 -12.81
C ALA A 18 -11.00 -5.11 -14.27
N HIS A 19 -11.64 -4.08 -14.89
CA HIS A 19 -12.08 -4.07 -16.27
C HIS A 19 -11.00 -3.66 -17.27
N VAL A 20 -9.91 -3.02 -16.84
CA VAL A 20 -8.79 -2.63 -17.72
C VAL A 20 -7.85 -3.82 -17.88
N ARG A 21 -7.87 -4.44 -19.05
CA ARG A 21 -7.14 -5.66 -19.35
C ARG A 21 -6.26 -5.48 -20.59
N ASP A 22 -5.14 -6.18 -20.60
CA ASP A 22 -4.28 -6.27 -21.78
C ASP A 22 -4.85 -7.25 -22.82
N ASP A 23 -4.16 -7.37 -23.96
CA ASP A 23 -4.54 -8.27 -25.07
C ASP A 23 -4.60 -9.75 -24.67
N GLN A 24 -4.01 -10.12 -23.54
CA GLN A 24 -4.05 -11.49 -22.99
C GLN A 24 -5.13 -11.65 -21.90
N GLY A 25 -5.94 -10.61 -21.67
CA GLY A 25 -7.00 -10.61 -20.67
C GLY A 25 -6.52 -10.44 -19.23
N ARG A 26 -5.25 -10.06 -19.02
CA ARG A 26 -4.66 -9.85 -17.69
C ARG A 26 -4.97 -8.44 -17.20
N ASN A 27 -5.15 -8.27 -15.89
CA ASN A 27 -5.33 -6.94 -15.30
C ASN A 27 -4.05 -6.11 -15.48
N VAL A 28 -4.18 -4.92 -16.08
CA VAL A 28 -3.02 -4.09 -16.42
C VAL A 28 -2.29 -3.60 -15.17
N ARG A 29 -3.01 -3.28 -14.09
CA ARG A 29 -2.37 -2.83 -12.85
C ARG A 29 -1.64 -3.96 -12.11
N GLU A 30 -2.15 -5.18 -12.13
CA GLU A 30 -1.42 -6.33 -11.63
C GLU A 30 -0.11 -6.53 -12.40
N GLU A 31 -0.14 -6.38 -13.74
CA GLU A 31 1.07 -6.45 -14.57
C GLU A 31 2.06 -5.31 -14.26
N ASP A 32 1.58 -4.10 -13.94
CA ASP A 32 2.43 -2.98 -13.56
C ASP A 32 3.20 -3.31 -12.28
N PHE A 33 2.53 -3.78 -11.21
CA PHE A 33 3.17 -4.17 -9.95
C PHE A 33 4.20 -5.31 -10.16
N LEU A 34 3.87 -6.31 -10.96
CA LEU A 34 4.81 -7.39 -11.29
C LEU A 34 6.05 -6.86 -12.02
N ARG A 35 5.90 -5.91 -12.95
CA ARG A 35 7.02 -5.28 -13.66
C ARG A 35 7.88 -4.42 -12.75
N SER A 36 7.27 -3.68 -11.82
CA SER A 36 7.99 -2.85 -10.87
C SER A 36 8.81 -3.68 -9.89
N PHE A 37 8.27 -4.80 -9.42
CA PHE A 37 9.04 -5.76 -8.61
C PHE A 37 10.19 -6.38 -9.42
N ALA A 38 9.94 -6.81 -10.66
CA ALA A 38 10.99 -7.36 -11.53
C ALA A 38 12.10 -6.33 -11.78
N TRP A 39 11.74 -5.05 -11.97
CA TRP A 39 12.71 -3.95 -12.06
C TRP A 39 13.51 -3.80 -10.76
N ALA A 40 12.87 -3.85 -9.60
CA ALA A 40 13.58 -3.73 -8.31
C ALA A 40 14.60 -4.87 -8.12
N VAL A 41 14.26 -6.08 -8.57
CA VAL A 41 15.19 -7.23 -8.60
C VAL A 41 16.35 -6.97 -9.59
N ASP A 42 16.06 -6.54 -10.82
CA ASP A 42 17.07 -6.24 -11.84
C ASP A 42 18.04 -5.16 -11.36
N GLU A 43 17.48 -4.09 -10.80
CA GLU A 43 18.23 -2.96 -10.32
C GLU A 43 19.09 -3.32 -9.10
N THR A 44 18.56 -4.14 -8.20
CA THR A 44 19.34 -4.67 -7.06
C THR A 44 20.56 -5.44 -7.56
N ILE A 45 20.40 -6.33 -8.53
CA ILE A 45 21.52 -7.08 -9.11
C ILE A 45 22.51 -6.13 -9.80
N ARG A 46 22.02 -5.13 -10.55
CA ARG A 46 22.85 -4.16 -11.25
C ARG A 46 23.71 -3.30 -10.31
N LEU A 47 23.16 -2.99 -9.14
CA LEU A 47 23.83 -2.18 -8.12
C LEU A 47 24.94 -2.93 -7.37
N GLU A 48 25.02 -4.25 -7.53
CA GLU A 48 26.04 -5.12 -6.88
C GLU A 48 26.20 -4.82 -5.37
N PRO A 49 25.12 -4.87 -4.57
CA PRO A 49 25.20 -4.61 -3.14
C PRO A 49 25.82 -5.80 -2.39
N ASP A 50 26.19 -5.60 -1.13
CA ASP A 50 26.63 -6.65 -0.22
C ASP A 50 25.47 -7.55 0.28
N GLY A 51 24.23 -7.13 0.07
CA GLY A 51 23.03 -7.87 0.42
C GLY A 51 21.75 -7.09 0.14
N PHE A 52 20.58 -7.76 0.28
CA PHE A 52 19.28 -7.14 0.05
C PHE A 52 18.32 -7.32 1.23
N LEU A 53 17.35 -6.42 1.32
CA LEU A 53 16.35 -6.37 2.39
C LEU A 53 14.94 -6.24 1.76
N LEU A 54 14.00 -7.10 2.16
CA LEU A 54 12.58 -6.99 1.82
C LEU A 54 11.80 -6.53 3.06
N LEU A 55 11.15 -5.39 2.96
CA LEU A 55 10.58 -4.66 4.10
C LEU A 55 9.09 -4.92 4.33
N GLY A 56 8.59 -6.09 3.93
CA GLY A 56 7.20 -6.50 4.08
C GLY A 56 6.31 -6.09 2.91
N ASP A 57 5.07 -6.57 2.95
CA ASP A 57 4.04 -6.36 1.95
C ASP A 57 4.51 -6.62 0.51
N VAL A 58 5.29 -7.70 0.35
CA VAL A 58 5.66 -8.20 -0.97
C VAL A 58 4.43 -8.72 -1.70
N PHE A 59 3.53 -9.37 -0.97
CA PHE A 59 2.23 -9.85 -1.47
C PHE A 59 1.10 -8.97 -0.95
N ASP A 60 0.11 -8.67 -1.78
CA ASP A 60 -1.10 -7.94 -1.40
C ASP A 60 -2.04 -8.74 -0.47
N HIS A 61 -1.83 -10.04 -0.39
CA HIS A 61 -2.61 -10.95 0.47
C HIS A 61 -1.76 -12.11 0.97
N ALA A 62 -2.03 -12.58 2.18
CA ALA A 62 -1.39 -13.76 2.78
C ALA A 62 -1.65 -15.08 1.98
N ARG A 63 -2.54 -15.06 0.99
CA ARG A 63 -2.84 -16.16 0.07
C ARG A 63 -2.77 -15.66 -1.37
N PRO A 64 -1.56 -15.42 -1.91
CA PRO A 64 -1.40 -14.95 -3.27
C PRO A 64 -1.83 -16.03 -4.29
N SER A 65 -2.16 -15.58 -5.51
CA SER A 65 -2.32 -16.52 -6.63
C SER A 65 -1.01 -17.24 -6.91
N TYR A 66 -1.10 -18.46 -7.48
CA TYR A 66 0.10 -19.21 -7.88
C TYR A 66 0.97 -18.44 -8.87
N ARG A 67 0.36 -17.63 -9.74
CA ARG A 67 1.07 -16.77 -10.69
C ARG A 67 1.93 -15.73 -9.97
N VAL A 68 1.35 -15.03 -9.02
CA VAL A 68 2.04 -14.03 -8.20
C VAL A 68 3.14 -14.68 -7.37
N PHE A 69 2.83 -15.80 -6.72
CA PHE A 69 3.81 -16.54 -5.93
C PHE A 69 5.02 -17.00 -6.77
N ALA A 70 4.76 -17.56 -7.97
CA ALA A 70 5.82 -17.97 -8.90
C ALA A 70 6.69 -16.78 -9.35
N HIS A 71 6.10 -15.58 -9.50
CA HIS A 71 6.84 -14.38 -9.88
C HIS A 71 7.80 -13.93 -8.77
N VAL A 72 7.35 -13.91 -7.50
CA VAL A 72 8.20 -13.62 -6.34
C VAL A 72 9.30 -14.64 -6.19
N LEU A 73 8.96 -15.93 -6.30
CA LEU A 73 9.92 -17.03 -6.23
C LEU A 73 11.02 -16.85 -7.29
N ALA A 74 10.66 -16.55 -8.54
CA ALA A 74 11.63 -16.29 -9.62
C ALA A 74 12.50 -15.05 -9.35
N GLY A 75 11.93 -13.99 -8.77
CA GLY A 75 12.68 -12.79 -8.39
C GLY A 75 13.72 -13.08 -7.32
N ILE A 76 13.34 -13.76 -6.23
CA ILE A 76 14.27 -14.14 -5.16
C ILE A 76 15.34 -15.13 -5.68
N GLN A 77 14.95 -16.07 -6.55
CA GLN A 77 15.91 -16.99 -7.21
C GLN A 77 16.99 -16.20 -7.95
N ARG A 78 16.63 -15.18 -8.71
CA ARG A 78 17.57 -14.33 -9.46
C ARG A 78 18.53 -13.58 -8.56
N LEU A 79 18.03 -13.02 -7.42
CA LEU A 79 18.89 -12.39 -6.42
C LEU A 79 19.89 -13.37 -5.83
N THR A 80 19.44 -14.57 -5.46
CA THR A 80 20.32 -15.60 -4.88
C THR A 80 21.27 -16.21 -5.90
N ASP A 81 20.87 -16.38 -7.17
CA ASP A 81 21.74 -16.83 -8.27
C ASP A 81 22.85 -15.79 -8.58
N ALA A 82 22.57 -14.50 -8.35
CA ALA A 82 23.58 -13.44 -8.39
C ALA A 82 24.53 -13.46 -7.18
N GLY A 83 24.41 -14.44 -6.27
CA GLY A 83 25.24 -14.59 -5.08
C GLY A 83 24.83 -13.72 -3.90
N LEU A 84 23.68 -13.03 -3.97
CA LEU A 84 23.23 -12.14 -2.91
C LEU A 84 22.56 -12.91 -1.76
N ARG A 85 22.85 -12.51 -0.55
CA ARG A 85 22.14 -12.91 0.66
C ARG A 85 21.14 -11.84 1.04
N GLY A 86 20.07 -12.20 1.74
CA GLY A 86 19.06 -11.23 2.11
C GLY A 86 18.37 -11.50 3.43
N VAL A 87 17.61 -10.50 3.88
CA VAL A 87 16.68 -10.60 5.00
C VAL A 87 15.33 -10.08 4.53
N ALA A 88 14.26 -10.81 4.82
CA ALA A 88 12.89 -10.47 4.47
C ALA A 88 12.00 -10.50 5.71
N ILE A 89 11.18 -9.49 5.91
CA ILE A 89 10.14 -9.46 6.93
C ILE A 89 8.75 -9.54 6.27
N SER A 90 7.75 -10.05 6.99
CA SER A 90 6.36 -9.95 6.57
C SER A 90 5.75 -8.62 7.03
N GLY A 91 4.85 -8.06 6.21
CA GLY A 91 4.04 -6.89 6.53
C GLY A 91 2.60 -7.23 6.90
N ASN A 92 1.71 -6.24 6.94
CA ASN A 92 0.33 -6.44 7.37
C ASN A 92 -0.56 -7.14 6.34
N HIS A 93 -0.25 -7.06 5.04
CA HIS A 93 -0.98 -7.74 3.98
C HIS A 93 -0.56 -9.21 3.82
N ASP A 94 0.70 -9.53 3.97
CA ASP A 94 1.22 -10.88 3.75
C ASP A 94 1.38 -11.70 5.04
N THR A 95 1.00 -11.13 6.20
CA THR A 95 0.89 -11.86 7.47
C THR A 95 -0.52 -12.43 7.65
N PRO A 96 -0.67 -13.76 7.89
CA PRO A 96 -1.96 -14.37 8.15
C PRO A 96 -2.59 -13.85 9.45
N ARG A 97 -3.89 -13.58 9.44
CA ARG A 97 -4.65 -13.14 10.63
C ARG A 97 -4.84 -14.22 11.70
N VAL A 98 -4.66 -15.48 11.32
CA VAL A 98 -4.82 -16.64 12.20
C VAL A 98 -3.51 -17.40 12.25
N ARG A 99 -2.96 -17.55 13.45
CA ARG A 99 -1.74 -18.33 13.69
C ARG A 99 -1.92 -19.77 13.17
N GLY A 100 -0.87 -20.31 12.59
CA GLY A 100 -0.86 -21.69 12.10
C GLY A 100 -1.50 -21.91 10.72
N THR A 101 -2.03 -20.86 10.05
CA THR A 101 -2.55 -21.00 8.67
C THR A 101 -1.48 -21.02 7.59
N GLY A 102 -0.21 -20.80 7.96
CA GLY A 102 0.91 -20.68 7.05
C GLY A 102 0.99 -19.32 6.36
N SER A 103 2.12 -19.05 5.74
CA SER A 103 2.42 -17.83 4.99
C SER A 103 3.11 -18.23 3.69
N PRO A 104 3.06 -17.42 2.62
CA PRO A 104 3.89 -17.63 1.45
C PRO A 104 5.39 -17.68 1.79
N TYR A 105 5.79 -17.00 2.84
CA TYR A 105 7.18 -17.02 3.34
C TYR A 105 7.62 -18.38 3.87
N ASP A 106 6.72 -19.25 4.35
CA ASP A 106 7.09 -20.62 4.77
C ASP A 106 7.63 -21.44 3.60
N ALA A 107 7.04 -21.28 2.42
CA ALA A 107 7.53 -21.96 1.22
C ALA A 107 8.84 -21.35 0.71
N LEU A 108 8.95 -20.00 0.71
CA LEU A 108 10.17 -19.30 0.26
C LEU A 108 11.38 -19.61 1.16
N GLU A 109 11.19 -19.66 2.48
CA GLU A 109 12.23 -19.99 3.44
C GLU A 109 12.84 -21.39 3.19
N ARG A 110 11.99 -22.36 2.83
CA ARG A 110 12.44 -23.73 2.51
C ARG A 110 13.25 -23.81 1.23
N VAL A 111 13.01 -22.91 0.29
CA VAL A 111 13.66 -22.91 -1.03
C VAL A 111 14.95 -22.07 -1.00
N PHE A 112 14.99 -20.98 -0.23
CA PHE A 112 16.08 -20.00 -0.26
C PHE A 112 16.85 -19.91 1.05
N PRO A 113 17.80 -20.84 1.33
CA PRO A 113 18.60 -20.80 2.57
C PRO A 113 19.54 -19.59 2.65
N ALA A 114 19.77 -18.89 1.56
CA ALA A 114 20.55 -17.65 1.52
C ALA A 114 19.77 -16.41 2.03
N VAL A 115 18.48 -16.56 2.28
CA VAL A 115 17.60 -15.49 2.76
C VAL A 115 17.05 -15.85 4.13
N THR A 116 17.21 -14.94 5.09
CA THR A 116 16.56 -15.05 6.41
C THR A 116 15.15 -14.47 6.33
N PHE A 117 14.11 -15.27 6.59
CA PHE A 117 12.73 -14.83 6.58
C PHE A 117 12.18 -14.69 8.01
N ALA A 118 11.81 -13.48 8.42
CA ALA A 118 11.10 -13.20 9.66
C ALA A 118 9.61 -13.01 9.35
N TRP A 119 8.76 -14.02 9.68
CA TRP A 119 7.34 -14.03 9.34
C TRP A 119 6.46 -14.70 10.41
N ARG A 120 7.06 -15.39 11.38
CA ARG A 120 6.32 -16.14 12.42
C ARG A 120 5.82 -15.27 13.56
N MET A 121 5.74 -13.93 13.34
CA MET A 121 5.39 -12.96 14.38
C MET A 121 6.40 -12.91 15.54
N GLU A 122 7.64 -13.31 15.27
CA GLU A 122 8.74 -13.34 16.21
C GLU A 122 9.96 -12.62 15.60
N ALA A 123 10.63 -11.81 16.40
CA ALA A 123 11.83 -11.12 16.00
C ALA A 123 12.98 -12.10 15.74
N VAL A 124 13.70 -11.88 14.65
CA VAL A 124 14.88 -12.67 14.27
C VAL A 124 16.09 -11.76 14.19
N ALA A 125 17.20 -12.15 14.79
CA ALA A 125 18.49 -11.48 14.63
C ALA A 125 19.40 -12.33 13.73
N THR A 126 20.03 -11.71 12.72
CA THR A 126 20.90 -12.39 11.77
C THR A 126 22.03 -11.46 11.30
N GLU A 127 23.17 -12.01 10.92
CA GLU A 127 24.24 -11.23 10.33
C GLU A 127 24.13 -11.21 8.80
N LEU A 128 24.17 -10.00 8.23
CA LEU A 128 24.22 -9.77 6.79
C LEU A 128 25.35 -8.78 6.49
N ALA A 129 26.36 -9.22 5.74
CA ALA A 129 27.49 -8.39 5.31
C ALA A 129 28.19 -7.63 6.46
N GLY A 130 28.30 -8.24 7.64
CA GLY A 130 28.92 -7.63 8.83
C GLY A 130 28.01 -6.67 9.61
N VAL A 131 26.72 -6.60 9.26
CA VAL A 131 25.69 -5.84 9.98
C VAL A 131 24.82 -6.82 10.74
N LEU A 132 24.49 -6.53 11.99
CA LEU A 132 23.52 -7.27 12.76
C LEU A 132 22.12 -6.74 12.46
N VAL A 133 21.36 -7.50 11.69
CA VAL A 133 19.99 -7.15 11.27
C VAL A 133 19.01 -7.74 12.28
N HIS A 134 18.19 -6.87 12.86
CA HIS A 134 17.08 -7.20 13.75
C HIS A 134 15.79 -7.10 12.96
N ALA A 135 15.29 -8.23 12.48
CA ALA A 135 14.10 -8.34 11.63
C ALA A 135 12.86 -8.56 12.50
N VAL A 136 11.98 -7.57 12.59
CA VAL A 136 10.73 -7.62 13.34
C VAL A 136 9.55 -7.65 12.35
N PRO A 137 8.91 -8.83 12.17
CA PRO A 137 7.78 -8.96 11.28
C PRO A 137 6.50 -8.39 11.90
N GLN A 138 5.47 -8.23 11.07
CA GLN A 138 4.12 -7.93 11.52
C GLN A 138 3.62 -8.95 12.54
N THR A 139 2.86 -8.47 13.53
CA THR A 139 2.18 -9.27 14.56
C THR A 139 0.67 -9.06 14.52
N LEU A 140 -0.10 -9.67 15.42
CA LEU A 140 -1.55 -9.52 15.43
C LEU A 140 -2.04 -8.38 16.34
N SER A 141 -1.16 -7.80 17.14
CA SER A 141 -1.50 -6.67 18.02
C SER A 141 -0.29 -5.77 18.29
N VAL A 142 -0.57 -4.53 18.65
CA VAL A 142 0.47 -3.57 19.07
C VAL A 142 1.24 -4.06 20.31
N VAL A 143 0.58 -4.78 21.22
CA VAL A 143 1.22 -5.33 22.42
C VAL A 143 2.29 -6.35 22.01
N GLU A 144 1.92 -7.32 21.17
CA GLU A 144 2.87 -8.30 20.65
C GLU A 144 4.01 -7.64 19.88
N LEU A 145 3.70 -6.62 19.04
CA LEU A 145 4.72 -5.90 18.29
C LEU A 145 5.76 -5.25 19.23
N LYS A 146 5.29 -4.57 20.29
CA LYS A 146 6.19 -3.97 21.29
C LYS A 146 7.03 -5.01 22.01
N GLU A 147 6.48 -6.18 22.33
CA GLU A 147 7.22 -7.31 22.90
C GLU A 147 8.34 -7.78 21.95
N GLN A 148 8.06 -7.85 20.63
CA GLN A 148 9.05 -8.25 19.63
C GLN A 148 10.12 -7.17 19.42
N LEU A 149 9.77 -5.89 19.44
CA LEU A 149 10.74 -4.78 19.40
C LEU A 149 11.66 -4.83 20.64
N ALA A 150 11.09 -5.06 21.83
CA ALA A 150 11.88 -5.23 23.05
C ALA A 150 12.74 -6.49 23.01
N ALA A 151 12.29 -7.59 22.38
CA ALA A 151 13.08 -8.79 22.18
C ALA A 151 14.26 -8.53 21.22
N ALA A 152 14.04 -7.80 20.14
CA ALA A 152 15.09 -7.38 19.23
C ALA A 152 16.14 -6.50 19.93
N ALA A 153 15.69 -5.54 20.75
CA ALA A 153 16.57 -4.64 21.51
C ALA A 153 17.50 -5.38 22.49
N ARG A 154 17.06 -6.50 23.07
CA ARG A 154 17.91 -7.33 23.93
C ARG A 154 19.07 -8.01 23.18
N ASN A 155 18.99 -8.11 21.87
CA ASN A 155 20.02 -8.71 21.01
C ASN A 155 20.96 -7.67 20.39
N VAL A 156 20.80 -6.39 20.71
CA VAL A 156 21.70 -5.32 20.25
C VAL A 156 23.12 -5.56 20.77
N ARG A 157 24.11 -5.42 19.91
CA ARG A 157 25.52 -5.61 20.22
C ARG A 157 26.28 -4.28 20.08
N GLN A 158 27.05 -3.91 21.09
CA GLN A 158 27.83 -2.66 21.07
C GLN A 158 29.03 -2.70 20.11
N ASP A 159 29.48 -3.89 19.74
CA ASP A 159 30.60 -4.13 18.83
C ASP A 159 30.17 -4.35 17.36
N ALA A 160 28.90 -4.11 17.03
CA ALA A 160 28.34 -4.27 15.71
C ALA A 160 27.45 -3.09 15.32
N THR A 161 27.30 -2.86 14.03
CA THR A 161 26.23 -2.00 13.50
C THR A 161 24.90 -2.74 13.58
N ASN A 162 23.93 -2.17 14.31
CA ASN A 162 22.60 -2.75 14.55
C ASN A 162 21.57 -2.09 13.66
N LEU A 163 21.01 -2.83 12.70
CA LEU A 163 19.99 -2.38 11.79
C LEU A 163 18.65 -2.99 12.15
N LEU A 164 17.66 -2.18 12.50
CA LEU A 164 16.26 -2.62 12.68
C LEU A 164 15.52 -2.64 11.34
N LEU A 165 14.81 -3.72 11.05
CA LEU A 165 13.79 -3.81 10.03
C LEU A 165 12.44 -4.01 10.72
N ALA A 166 11.44 -3.20 10.37
CA ALA A 166 10.07 -3.38 10.84
C ALA A 166 9.07 -2.91 9.76
N HIS A 167 7.86 -3.46 9.83
CA HIS A 167 6.76 -3.05 8.97
C HIS A 167 5.65 -2.49 9.84
N VAL A 168 5.54 -1.14 9.95
CA VAL A 168 4.74 -0.51 11.01
C VAL A 168 4.46 0.96 10.68
N ALA A 169 3.30 1.46 11.12
CA ALA A 169 2.99 2.89 11.14
C ALA A 169 3.62 3.58 12.36
N LEU A 170 3.99 4.86 12.21
CA LEU A 170 4.50 5.68 13.31
C LEU A 170 3.50 6.75 13.71
N THR A 171 3.24 6.87 15.01
CA THR A 171 2.33 7.88 15.60
C THR A 171 2.79 9.32 15.37
N SER A 172 4.06 9.54 15.02
CA SER A 172 4.62 10.86 14.72
C SER A 172 4.28 11.38 13.32
N LEU A 173 3.76 10.51 12.44
CA LEU A 173 3.38 10.87 11.08
C LEU A 173 1.87 11.20 11.00
N PRO A 174 1.45 12.05 10.04
CA PRO A 174 0.04 12.39 9.88
C PRO A 174 -0.81 11.15 9.70
N VAL A 175 -1.93 11.09 10.43
CA VAL A 175 -2.93 10.03 10.28
C VAL A 175 -3.44 10.07 8.84
N ARG A 176 -3.37 8.94 8.13
CA ARG A 176 -4.00 8.79 6.81
C ARG A 176 -5.51 8.83 6.96
N ALA A 177 -6.21 9.30 5.92
CA ALA A 177 -7.67 9.35 5.89
C ALA A 177 -8.32 7.97 6.09
N TYR A 178 -7.59 6.90 5.79
CA TYR A 178 -8.02 5.51 6.00
C TYR A 178 -6.88 4.72 6.64
N ARG A 179 -7.18 3.97 7.70
CA ARG A 179 -6.27 2.96 8.25
C ARG A 179 -6.23 1.76 7.32
N ASP A 180 -5.04 1.24 7.12
CA ASP A 180 -4.86 0.02 6.32
C ASP A 180 -5.26 -1.24 7.13
N ILE A 181 -5.44 -2.34 6.41
CA ILE A 181 -5.81 -3.62 7.03
C ILE A 181 -4.74 -4.07 8.03
N ASN A 182 -5.14 -4.32 9.28
CA ASN A 182 -4.24 -4.74 10.37
C ASN A 182 -3.08 -3.78 10.64
N GLU A 183 -3.23 -2.51 10.34
CA GLU A 183 -2.24 -1.50 10.65
C GLU A 183 -1.93 -1.48 12.15
N LEU A 184 -0.64 -1.62 12.48
CA LEU A 184 -0.13 -1.48 13.83
C LEU A 184 0.69 -0.19 13.91
N GLU A 185 0.41 0.60 14.93
CA GLU A 185 0.99 1.92 15.11
C GLU A 185 1.80 1.98 16.41
N VAL A 186 3.04 2.46 16.34
CA VAL A 186 3.92 2.65 17.50
C VAL A 186 4.57 4.02 17.50
N ALA A 187 5.04 4.46 18.67
CA ALA A 187 5.86 5.66 18.75
C ALA A 187 7.29 5.37 18.26
N GLU A 188 7.95 6.35 17.64
CA GLU A 188 9.35 6.22 17.20
C GLU A 188 10.29 5.91 18.37
N SER A 189 9.97 6.37 19.60
CA SER A 189 10.71 6.07 20.81
C SER A 189 10.85 4.57 21.12
N GLU A 190 10.03 3.71 20.57
CA GLU A 190 10.19 2.25 20.67
C GLU A 190 11.48 1.77 19.97
N PHE A 191 12.05 2.58 19.07
CA PHE A 191 13.29 2.29 18.36
C PHE A 191 14.54 2.88 19.03
N ASP A 192 14.38 3.71 20.07
CA ASP A 192 15.50 4.33 20.80
C ASP A 192 16.24 3.35 21.73
N THR A 193 16.24 2.08 21.40
CA THR A 193 16.69 0.98 22.26
C THR A 193 18.08 0.43 21.88
N GLY A 194 18.88 1.24 21.16
CA GLY A 194 20.26 0.88 20.81
C GLY A 194 20.47 0.46 19.35
N PHE A 195 19.46 0.57 18.50
CA PHE A 195 19.64 0.41 17.06
C PHE A 195 20.34 1.64 16.47
N ASP A 196 21.30 1.41 15.58
CA ASP A 196 22.03 2.48 14.90
C ASP A 196 21.20 3.07 13.76
N LEU A 197 20.43 2.22 13.09
CA LEU A 197 19.58 2.56 11.95
C LEU A 197 18.29 1.75 11.99
N ALA A 198 17.20 2.30 11.43
CA ALA A 198 15.94 1.61 11.21
C ALA A 198 15.45 1.86 9.78
N LEU A 199 15.15 0.78 9.07
CA LEU A 199 14.46 0.80 7.78
C LEU A 199 13.07 0.19 7.93
N LEU A 200 12.07 0.95 7.52
CA LEU A 200 10.66 0.62 7.70
C LEU A 200 9.96 0.42 6.35
N GLY A 201 9.03 -0.53 6.29
CA GLY A 201 7.96 -0.62 5.31
C GLY A 201 6.64 -0.10 5.88
N HIS A 202 5.56 -0.18 5.11
CA HIS A 202 4.19 0.22 5.37
C HIS A 202 3.79 1.58 4.77
N TYR A 203 4.59 2.63 4.89
CA TYR A 203 4.31 3.89 4.19
C TYR A 203 4.90 3.85 2.79
N HIS A 204 4.02 4.05 1.78
CA HIS A 204 4.39 3.97 0.36
C HIS A 204 5.20 5.17 -0.15
N ALA A 205 5.33 6.22 0.66
CA ALA A 205 6.20 7.34 0.37
C ALA A 205 7.58 7.10 0.99
N GLN A 206 8.63 7.14 0.17
CA GLN A 206 9.99 7.16 0.69
C GLN A 206 10.19 8.46 1.49
N GLN A 207 10.59 8.33 2.75
CA GLN A 207 10.79 9.49 3.60
C GLN A 207 11.75 9.23 4.76
N LYS A 208 12.48 10.28 5.10
CA LYS A 208 13.26 10.32 6.34
C LYS A 208 12.38 10.76 7.49
N VAL A 209 12.22 9.91 8.50
CA VAL A 209 11.46 10.24 9.71
C VAL A 209 12.36 10.98 10.70
N SER A 210 13.55 10.43 10.96
CA SER A 210 14.50 11.02 11.90
C SER A 210 15.94 10.87 11.39
N ARG A 211 16.91 11.13 12.25
CA ARG A 211 18.31 10.93 11.90
C ARG A 211 18.65 9.48 11.53
N ARG A 212 17.93 8.52 12.13
CA ARG A 212 18.23 7.08 12.06
C ARG A 212 17.13 6.25 11.42
N THR A 213 15.94 6.82 11.21
CA THR A 213 14.75 6.10 10.80
C THR A 213 14.28 6.57 9.43
N TRP A 214 14.02 5.61 8.53
CA TRP A 214 13.58 5.83 7.16
C TRP A 214 12.50 4.85 6.76
N TYR A 215 11.52 5.32 6.01
CA TYR A 215 10.65 4.47 5.18
C TYR A 215 11.25 4.33 3.80
N ALA A 216 11.30 3.09 3.28
CA ALA A 216 11.81 2.84 1.93
C ALA A 216 10.81 3.26 0.84
N GLY A 217 9.53 3.26 1.14
CA GLY A 217 8.46 3.47 0.16
C GLY A 217 8.17 2.24 -0.68
N SER A 218 7.13 2.34 -1.51
CA SER A 218 6.69 1.26 -2.40
C SER A 218 7.43 1.25 -3.73
N THR A 219 7.44 0.10 -4.40
CA THR A 219 8.07 -0.07 -5.71
C THR A 219 7.26 0.51 -6.86
N ASP A 220 5.95 0.74 -6.67
CA ASP A 220 5.02 1.33 -7.66
C ASP A 220 4.02 2.25 -6.96
N THR A 221 3.37 3.15 -7.68
CA THR A 221 2.28 3.98 -7.18
C THR A 221 1.05 3.12 -6.93
N PHE A 222 0.56 3.18 -5.69
CA PHE A 222 -0.50 2.33 -5.20
C PHE A 222 -1.89 2.90 -5.51
N SER A 223 -2.07 4.19 -5.33
CA SER A 223 -3.33 4.89 -5.51
C SER A 223 -3.13 6.37 -5.84
N TYR A 224 -4.19 7.05 -6.23
CA TYR A 224 -4.18 8.52 -6.39
C TYR A 224 -3.95 9.30 -5.07
N ALA A 225 -4.05 8.63 -3.92
CA ALA A 225 -3.72 9.23 -2.63
C ALA A 225 -2.21 9.24 -2.35
N ASP A 226 -1.43 8.44 -3.09
CA ASP A 226 0.02 8.53 -3.02
C ASP A 226 0.47 9.89 -3.57
N SER A 227 1.38 10.53 -2.86
CA SER A 227 1.87 11.83 -3.30
C SER A 227 2.54 11.71 -4.68
N PRO A 228 2.10 12.49 -5.68
CA PRO A 228 2.75 12.49 -6.99
C PRO A 228 4.17 13.06 -6.94
N GLU A 229 4.55 13.70 -5.83
CA GLU A 229 5.89 14.26 -5.61
C GLU A 229 6.87 13.22 -5.06
N THR A 230 6.39 12.02 -4.68
CA THR A 230 7.23 10.97 -4.11
C THR A 230 7.42 9.87 -5.12
N ALA A 231 8.56 9.88 -5.81
CA ALA A 231 8.94 8.83 -6.73
C ALA A 231 8.98 7.45 -6.05
N LYS A 232 8.61 6.43 -6.77
CA LYS A 232 8.58 5.03 -6.31
C LYS A 232 9.88 4.33 -6.69
N GLY A 233 10.23 3.28 -5.93
CA GLY A 233 11.46 2.57 -6.27
C GLY A 233 12.04 1.73 -5.14
N LEU A 234 13.33 1.84 -4.95
CA LEU A 234 14.09 1.17 -3.90
C LEU A 234 15.07 2.14 -3.22
N VAL A 235 15.63 1.73 -2.11
CA VAL A 235 16.65 2.53 -1.41
C VAL A 235 17.97 1.76 -1.29
N VAL A 236 19.07 2.51 -1.33
CA VAL A 236 20.43 2.02 -1.08
C VAL A 236 20.89 2.58 0.26
N LEU A 237 21.17 1.72 1.21
CA LEU A 237 21.70 2.07 2.52
C LEU A 237 23.22 1.85 2.56
N ASP A 238 23.98 2.88 2.89
CA ASP A 238 25.36 2.78 3.35
C ASP A 238 25.35 2.67 4.89
N THR A 239 25.75 1.54 5.40
CA THR A 239 25.65 1.23 6.84
C THR A 239 26.71 1.90 7.70
N GLU A 240 27.77 2.42 7.10
CA GLU A 240 28.81 3.16 7.82
C GLU A 240 28.39 4.61 8.05
N THR A 241 27.89 5.25 7.02
CA THR A 241 27.50 6.66 7.05
C THR A 241 26.05 6.87 7.49
N GLY A 242 25.22 5.83 7.44
CA GLY A 242 23.77 5.91 7.62
C GLY A 242 23.07 6.65 6.49
N LYS A 243 23.73 6.83 5.34
CA LYS A 243 23.13 7.49 4.17
C LYS A 243 22.18 6.54 3.49
N VAL A 244 20.98 7.02 3.21
CA VAL A 244 19.96 6.34 2.41
C VAL A 244 19.75 7.12 1.13
N GLU A 245 19.96 6.47 -0.01
CA GLU A 245 19.75 7.04 -1.34
C GLU A 245 18.55 6.35 -1.98
N HIS A 246 17.66 7.13 -2.60
CA HIS A 246 16.52 6.62 -3.35
C HIS A 246 16.92 6.39 -4.81
N VAL A 247 16.49 5.24 -5.36
CA VAL A 247 16.63 4.89 -6.77
C VAL A 247 15.23 4.74 -7.35
N GLU A 248 14.87 5.66 -8.24
CA GLU A 248 13.53 5.76 -8.83
C GLU A 248 13.25 4.62 -9.82
N ASN A 249 12.01 4.13 -9.80
CA ASN A 249 11.52 3.17 -10.78
C ASN A 249 11.07 3.88 -12.07
N PRO A 250 11.84 3.77 -13.17
CA PRO A 250 11.47 4.42 -14.44
C PRO A 250 10.32 3.72 -15.19
N ARG A 251 9.85 2.59 -14.66
CA ARG A 251 8.78 1.76 -15.26
C ARG A 251 7.43 1.95 -14.58
N GLU A 252 7.38 2.83 -13.58
CA GLU A 252 6.15 3.18 -12.89
C GLU A 252 5.13 3.77 -13.89
N ARG A 253 3.87 3.31 -13.80
CA ARG A 253 2.80 3.91 -14.59
C ARG A 253 2.33 5.21 -13.94
N PRO A 254 2.32 6.33 -14.67
CA PRO A 254 1.82 7.58 -14.12
C PRO A 254 0.33 7.50 -13.74
N LEU A 255 0.02 7.90 -12.50
CA LEU A 255 -1.33 8.20 -12.05
C LEU A 255 -1.46 9.72 -11.96
N ALA A 256 -2.36 10.30 -12.74
CA ALA A 256 -2.54 11.74 -12.79
C ALA A 256 -3.95 12.13 -12.33
N THR A 257 -4.05 13.22 -11.59
CA THR A 257 -5.34 13.83 -11.26
C THR A 257 -5.40 15.21 -11.91
N VAL A 258 -6.46 15.45 -12.66
CA VAL A 258 -6.79 16.77 -13.20
C VAL A 258 -8.10 17.25 -12.62
N SER A 259 -8.21 18.54 -12.31
CA SER A 259 -9.41 19.15 -11.75
C SER A 259 -10.03 20.11 -12.77
N VAL A 260 -11.35 20.01 -12.92
CA VAL A 260 -12.16 20.87 -13.79
C VAL A 260 -13.18 21.59 -12.92
N GLN A 261 -13.26 22.90 -13.01
CA GLN A 261 -14.35 23.69 -12.42
C GLN A 261 -15.55 23.57 -13.34
N ALA A 262 -16.52 22.74 -12.96
CA ALA A 262 -17.58 22.27 -13.83
C ALA A 262 -18.93 22.97 -13.61
N ALA A 263 -18.97 23.99 -12.75
CA ALA A 263 -20.16 24.78 -12.48
C ALA A 263 -20.78 25.34 -13.78
N SER A 264 -22.07 25.05 -13.99
CA SER A 264 -22.84 25.49 -15.16
C SER A 264 -22.37 25.02 -16.53
N MET A 265 -21.47 24.03 -16.59
CA MET A 265 -21.03 23.42 -17.88
C MET A 265 -22.12 22.50 -18.44
N SER A 266 -22.33 22.56 -19.76
CA SER A 266 -23.08 21.57 -20.50
C SER A 266 -22.29 20.27 -20.63
N SER A 267 -22.97 19.19 -21.02
CA SER A 267 -22.37 17.87 -21.23
C SER A 267 -21.16 17.89 -22.18
N GLY A 268 -21.25 18.62 -23.30
CA GLY A 268 -20.14 18.77 -24.26
C GLY A 268 -18.96 19.56 -23.67
N GLU A 269 -19.24 20.64 -22.94
CA GLU A 269 -18.19 21.46 -22.31
C GLU A 269 -17.44 20.70 -21.21
N LEU A 270 -18.06 19.75 -20.52
CA LEU A 270 -17.40 18.86 -19.54
C LEU A 270 -16.31 18.02 -20.20
N VAL A 271 -16.63 17.41 -21.35
CA VAL A 271 -15.69 16.58 -22.13
C VAL A 271 -14.54 17.42 -22.67
N ASP A 272 -14.84 18.55 -23.29
CA ASP A 272 -13.82 19.48 -23.79
C ASP A 272 -12.91 20.03 -22.69
N ALA A 273 -13.47 20.28 -21.51
CA ALA A 273 -12.68 20.75 -20.36
C ALA A 273 -11.76 19.66 -19.82
N ALA A 274 -12.22 18.40 -19.78
CA ALA A 274 -11.41 17.26 -19.39
C ALA A 274 -10.25 17.04 -20.38
N GLU A 275 -10.50 17.12 -21.69
CA GLU A 275 -9.48 17.05 -22.73
C GLU A 275 -8.39 18.14 -22.52
N ARG A 276 -8.82 19.38 -22.34
CA ARG A 276 -7.89 20.50 -22.10
C ARG A 276 -7.07 20.33 -20.83
N ALA A 277 -7.70 19.85 -19.74
CA ALA A 277 -7.04 19.63 -18.46
C ALA A 277 -6.02 18.48 -18.52
N ALA A 278 -6.30 17.46 -19.32
CA ALA A 278 -5.43 16.30 -19.51
C ALA A 278 -4.31 16.52 -20.52
N LYS A 279 -4.27 17.68 -21.18
CA LYS A 279 -3.27 17.97 -22.21
C LYS A 279 -1.84 17.95 -21.63
N GLY A 280 -0.99 17.14 -22.25
CA GLY A 280 0.43 17.02 -21.86
C GLY A 280 0.70 15.99 -20.76
N LEU A 281 -0.31 15.25 -20.34
CA LEU A 281 -0.08 14.09 -19.48
C LEU A 281 0.72 13.00 -20.20
N PRO A 282 1.50 12.20 -19.47
CA PRO A 282 2.27 11.10 -20.06
C PRO A 282 1.38 10.08 -20.75
N GLU A 283 1.85 9.53 -21.88
CA GLU A 283 1.16 8.46 -22.59
C GLU A 283 1.05 7.21 -21.71
N GLY A 284 -0.09 6.53 -21.79
CA GLY A 284 -0.40 5.36 -20.98
C GLY A 284 -0.74 5.66 -19.51
N ALA A 285 -0.87 6.94 -19.13
CA ALA A 285 -1.27 7.31 -17.77
C ALA A 285 -2.68 6.80 -17.44
N ILE A 286 -2.91 6.54 -16.17
CA ILE A 286 -4.26 6.41 -15.61
C ILE A 286 -4.65 7.78 -15.07
N VAL A 287 -5.72 8.35 -15.62
CA VAL A 287 -6.13 9.74 -15.37
C VAL A 287 -7.41 9.77 -14.54
N ARG A 288 -7.39 10.49 -13.43
CA ARG A 288 -8.60 10.86 -12.70
C ARG A 288 -8.99 12.29 -13.05
N VAL A 289 -10.19 12.45 -13.59
CA VAL A 289 -10.81 13.76 -13.85
C VAL A 289 -11.75 14.08 -12.70
N TYR A 290 -11.42 15.06 -11.91
CA TYR A 290 -12.25 15.53 -10.80
C TYR A 290 -13.07 16.74 -11.27
N LEU A 291 -14.41 16.57 -11.33
CA LEU A 291 -15.34 17.62 -11.77
C LEU A 291 -15.92 18.33 -10.55
N ASN A 292 -15.39 19.51 -10.23
CA ASN A 292 -15.87 20.31 -9.09
C ASN A 292 -17.19 21.01 -9.42
N GLU A 293 -18.17 20.93 -8.51
CA GLU A 293 -19.48 21.59 -8.59
C GLU A 293 -20.26 21.28 -9.88
N VAL A 294 -20.13 20.04 -10.41
CA VAL A 294 -20.80 19.68 -11.65
C VAL A 294 -22.32 19.56 -11.48
N ASP A 295 -23.07 20.09 -12.47
CA ASP A 295 -24.51 19.87 -12.52
C ASP A 295 -24.84 18.37 -12.77
N PRO A 296 -25.63 17.72 -11.86
CA PRO A 296 -25.97 16.31 -12.01
C PRO A 296 -26.72 15.97 -13.30
N ALA A 297 -27.50 16.92 -13.85
CA ALA A 297 -28.25 16.69 -15.10
C ALA A 297 -27.33 16.71 -16.31
N SER A 298 -26.35 17.61 -16.35
CA SER A 298 -25.32 17.68 -17.38
C SER A 298 -24.41 16.46 -17.33
N PHE A 299 -23.96 16.05 -16.13
CA PHE A 299 -23.06 14.90 -15.96
C PHE A 299 -23.73 13.57 -16.40
N ARG A 300 -24.99 13.36 -16.05
CA ARG A 300 -25.73 12.13 -16.46
C ARG A 300 -25.90 11.96 -17.97
N GLN A 301 -25.70 13.01 -18.74
CA GLN A 301 -25.79 12.95 -20.20
C GLN A 301 -24.46 12.53 -20.88
N VAL A 302 -23.37 12.42 -20.11
CA VAL A 302 -22.06 12.04 -20.62
C VAL A 302 -21.75 10.61 -20.20
N ALA A 303 -21.45 9.76 -21.17
CA ALA A 303 -20.94 8.42 -20.90
C ALA A 303 -19.42 8.49 -20.60
N ASN A 304 -18.93 7.58 -19.76
CA ASN A 304 -17.49 7.56 -19.40
C ASN A 304 -16.59 7.36 -20.64
N GLU A 305 -17.08 6.66 -21.66
CA GLU A 305 -16.39 6.44 -22.92
C GLU A 305 -16.08 7.74 -23.64
N GLN A 306 -16.91 8.78 -23.53
CA GLN A 306 -16.65 10.08 -24.16
C GLN A 306 -15.46 10.79 -23.50
N PHE A 307 -15.29 10.66 -22.20
CA PHE A 307 -14.08 11.15 -21.52
C PHE A 307 -12.83 10.34 -21.91
N GLN A 308 -12.98 9.02 -22.08
CA GLN A 308 -11.89 8.16 -22.52
C GLN A 308 -11.45 8.53 -23.95
N GLU A 309 -12.39 8.80 -24.86
CA GLU A 309 -12.11 9.24 -26.24
C GLU A 309 -11.48 10.62 -26.30
N ALA A 310 -11.84 11.52 -25.38
CA ALA A 310 -11.29 12.87 -25.30
C ALA A 310 -9.83 12.90 -24.78
N VAL A 311 -9.37 11.82 -24.13
CA VAL A 311 -7.99 11.70 -23.62
C VAL A 311 -7.33 10.45 -24.22
N PRO A 312 -7.06 10.41 -25.53
CA PRO A 312 -6.67 9.19 -26.26
C PRO A 312 -5.31 8.63 -25.85
N GLY A 313 -4.43 9.44 -25.24
CA GLY A 313 -3.15 9.00 -24.69
C GLY A 313 -3.26 8.30 -23.34
N ALA A 314 -4.40 8.39 -22.64
CA ALA A 314 -4.60 7.73 -21.36
C ALA A 314 -4.94 6.24 -21.55
N LEU A 315 -4.34 5.40 -20.71
CA LEU A 315 -4.76 3.99 -20.60
C LEU A 315 -6.19 3.88 -20.10
N TRP A 316 -6.54 4.71 -19.13
CA TRP A 316 -7.86 4.75 -18.52
C TRP A 316 -8.17 6.13 -17.97
N VAL A 317 -9.43 6.57 -18.14
CA VAL A 317 -9.96 7.81 -17.56
C VAL A 317 -11.06 7.47 -16.58
N GLN A 318 -10.86 7.84 -15.33
CA GLN A 318 -11.83 7.76 -14.25
C GLN A 318 -12.40 9.14 -13.98
N VAL A 319 -13.72 9.31 -14.00
CA VAL A 319 -14.35 10.59 -13.70
C VAL A 319 -14.98 10.56 -12.32
N GLU A 320 -14.66 11.53 -11.49
CA GLU A 320 -15.22 11.69 -10.14
C GLU A 320 -15.97 13.03 -10.05
N PRO A 321 -17.32 13.00 -10.04
CA PRO A 321 -18.11 14.21 -9.92
C PRO A 321 -18.25 14.65 -8.46
N ASP A 322 -17.99 15.92 -8.19
CA ASP A 322 -18.44 16.62 -6.99
C ASP A 322 -19.62 17.52 -7.36
N TYR A 323 -20.75 17.25 -6.76
CA TYR A 323 -21.98 17.98 -7.07
C TYR A 323 -22.17 19.27 -6.27
N GLY A 324 -21.27 19.56 -5.34
CA GLY A 324 -21.40 20.69 -4.42
C GLY A 324 -22.57 20.57 -3.43
N ALA A 325 -22.53 21.33 -2.35
CA ALA A 325 -23.53 21.24 -1.29
C ALA A 325 -24.94 21.67 -1.73
N GLU A 326 -25.05 22.66 -2.63
CA GLU A 326 -26.34 23.17 -3.11
C GLU A 326 -27.06 22.17 -4.05
N ALA A 327 -26.35 21.45 -4.89
CA ALA A 327 -26.94 20.46 -5.79
C ALA A 327 -27.49 19.24 -5.03
N LEU A 328 -26.86 18.87 -3.94
CA LEU A 328 -27.35 17.80 -3.04
C LEU A 328 -28.62 18.23 -2.30
N ALA A 329 -28.78 19.52 -1.98
CA ALA A 329 -29.97 20.05 -1.33
C ALA A 329 -31.21 20.15 -2.26
N VAL A 330 -30.99 20.38 -3.56
CA VAL A 330 -32.09 20.56 -4.55
C VAL A 330 -32.70 19.22 -5.01
N GLN A 331 -32.00 18.11 -4.89
CA GLN A 331 -32.51 16.82 -5.40
C GLN A 331 -33.62 16.19 -4.56
N GLY A 332 -34.07 16.82 -3.45
CA GLY A 332 -35.23 16.29 -2.70
C GLY A 332 -35.19 14.76 -2.57
N GLY A 333 -34.00 14.22 -2.37
CA GLY A 333 -33.83 12.81 -2.07
C GLY A 333 -34.69 12.48 -0.85
N PRO A 334 -35.15 11.24 -0.67
CA PRO A 334 -35.79 10.85 0.56
C PRO A 334 -34.91 11.37 1.69
N THR A 335 -35.49 12.15 2.61
CA THR A 335 -34.78 12.62 3.80
C THR A 335 -34.07 11.41 4.35
N VAL A 336 -32.73 11.40 4.22
CA VAL A 336 -31.92 10.31 4.79
C VAL A 336 -32.28 10.29 6.25
N GLY A 337 -32.94 9.23 6.67
CA GLY A 337 -33.35 9.04 8.05
C GLY A 337 -32.12 9.03 8.97
N SER A 338 -32.31 8.90 10.24
CA SER A 338 -31.17 8.63 11.12
C SER A 338 -30.47 7.32 10.65
N LEU A 339 -29.19 7.17 10.92
CA LEU A 339 -28.47 5.91 10.59
C LEU A 339 -29.20 4.68 11.12
N GLU A 340 -29.90 4.81 12.26
CA GLU A 340 -30.71 3.74 12.85
C GLU A 340 -31.95 3.42 12.00
N GLN A 341 -32.58 4.44 11.40
CA GLN A 341 -33.73 4.26 10.50
C GLN A 341 -33.28 3.62 9.18
N GLU A 342 -32.19 4.07 8.61
CA GLU A 342 -31.61 3.47 7.40
C GLU A 342 -31.15 2.03 7.65
N TRP A 343 -30.56 1.74 8.81
CA TRP A 343 -30.20 0.40 9.21
C TRP A 343 -31.43 -0.52 9.31
N ALA A 344 -32.49 -0.07 9.96
CA ALA A 344 -33.72 -0.84 10.08
C ALA A 344 -34.33 -1.12 8.70
N ALA A 345 -34.40 -0.12 7.83
CA ALA A 345 -34.91 -0.27 6.47
C ALA A 345 -34.03 -1.24 5.63
N TYR A 346 -32.72 -1.18 5.78
CA TYR A 346 -31.80 -2.10 5.11
C TYR A 346 -32.03 -3.55 5.55
N VAL A 347 -32.15 -3.80 6.86
CA VAL A 347 -32.37 -5.14 7.41
C VAL A 347 -33.71 -5.73 6.96
N GLU A 348 -34.72 -4.91 6.72
CA GLU A 348 -36.01 -5.36 6.18
C GLU A 348 -35.90 -6.04 4.80
N LEU A 349 -34.93 -5.60 4.00
CA LEU A 349 -34.70 -6.09 2.63
C LEU A 349 -33.77 -7.31 2.56
N GLN A 350 -33.17 -7.71 3.70
CA GLN A 350 -32.19 -8.79 3.70
C GLN A 350 -32.79 -10.16 4.02
N ASP A 351 -32.26 -11.21 3.38
CA ASP A 351 -32.47 -12.59 3.82
C ASP A 351 -31.51 -12.88 4.98
N LEU A 352 -32.05 -13.06 6.16
CA LEU A 352 -31.29 -13.22 7.39
C LEU A 352 -30.96 -14.68 7.74
N ALA A 353 -31.20 -15.62 6.84
CA ALA A 353 -30.86 -17.03 6.98
C ALA A 353 -31.28 -17.63 8.36
N GLY A 354 -32.47 -17.25 8.84
CA GLY A 354 -33.05 -17.77 10.10
C GLY A 354 -32.72 -16.97 11.35
N LEU A 355 -32.03 -15.85 11.25
CA LEU A 355 -31.86 -14.92 12.37
C LEU A 355 -33.12 -14.10 12.61
N GLU A 356 -33.43 -13.82 13.89
CA GLU A 356 -34.55 -12.97 14.27
C GLU A 356 -34.29 -11.51 13.85
N ARG A 357 -35.12 -10.97 12.94
CA ARG A 357 -34.97 -9.64 12.34
C ARG A 357 -34.89 -8.52 13.40
N GLU A 358 -35.79 -8.53 14.36
CA GLU A 358 -35.81 -7.53 15.46
C GLU A 358 -34.50 -7.51 16.22
N ARG A 359 -33.92 -8.68 16.47
CA ARG A 359 -32.63 -8.80 17.19
C ARG A 359 -31.48 -8.25 16.38
N VAL A 360 -31.45 -8.46 15.06
CA VAL A 360 -30.42 -7.90 14.15
C VAL A 360 -30.53 -6.38 14.09
N VAL A 361 -31.75 -5.83 13.97
CA VAL A 361 -31.99 -4.38 13.99
C VAL A 361 -31.49 -3.77 15.31
N GLN A 362 -31.82 -4.37 16.45
CA GLN A 362 -31.46 -3.87 17.77
C GLN A 362 -29.96 -3.93 18.03
N MET A 363 -29.28 -4.99 17.59
CA MET A 363 -27.81 -5.09 17.69
C MET A 363 -27.13 -3.99 16.87
N GLY A 364 -27.55 -3.75 15.63
CA GLY A 364 -26.96 -2.70 14.80
C GLY A 364 -27.20 -1.30 15.39
N ALA A 365 -28.40 -1.02 15.89
CA ALA A 365 -28.70 0.24 16.56
C ALA A 365 -27.77 0.47 17.78
N THR A 366 -27.52 -0.58 18.58
CA THR A 366 -26.60 -0.50 19.72
C THR A 366 -25.18 -0.17 19.28
N PHE A 367 -24.66 -0.78 18.22
CA PHE A 367 -23.33 -0.45 17.67
C PHE A 367 -23.25 0.98 17.12
N LEU A 368 -24.30 1.46 16.48
CA LEU A 368 -24.37 2.85 15.99
C LEU A 368 -24.37 3.87 17.12
N GLU A 369 -25.05 3.58 18.24
CA GLU A 369 -25.01 4.43 19.42
C GLU A 369 -23.63 4.43 20.09
N GLN A 370 -22.97 3.28 20.20
CA GLN A 370 -21.61 3.19 20.73
C GLN A 370 -20.61 3.99 19.90
N ALA A 371 -20.69 3.86 18.58
CA ALA A 371 -19.83 4.61 17.66
C ALA A 371 -20.02 6.15 17.74
N LYS A 372 -21.22 6.62 18.08
CA LYS A 372 -21.47 8.06 18.33
C LYS A 372 -20.86 8.53 19.66
N GLY A 373 -20.84 7.67 20.69
CA GLY A 373 -20.27 7.97 22.00
C GLY A 373 -18.75 8.07 22.00
N ASP A 374 -18.07 7.31 21.13
CA ASP A 374 -16.60 7.33 21.01
C ASP A 374 -16.07 8.50 20.14
N SER A 375 -16.96 9.27 19.55
CA SER A 375 -16.63 10.42 18.67
C SER A 375 -16.86 11.79 19.34
N ALA A 376 -17.15 11.85 20.65
CA ALA A 376 -17.44 13.07 21.41
C ALA A 376 -16.28 13.48 22.33
#